data_4a100876d687e807f7ef043ab32034f3
#
_entry.id   4a100876d687e807f7ef043ab32034f3
#
_cell.length_a   1.000
_cell.length_b   1.000
_cell.length_c   1.000
_cell.angle_alpha   90.00
_cell.angle_beta   90.00
_cell.angle_gamma   90.00
#
_symmetry.space_group_name_H-M   'P 1'
#
loop_
_entity.id
_entity.type
_entity.pdbx_description
1 polymer ?
#
loop_
_entity_poly.entity_id
_entity_poly.type
_entity_poly.pdbx_seq_one_letter_code
_entity_poly.pdbx_strand_id
1 'polypeptide(L)'
;MGTLPGVPSKTILRLVLASASPARRKLLQAAGIDPEVLVSGVDESQVKTDQPEELCVTLARLKASAVAGRLRPTPGDRPLVLGCDSVLAFDGEIYGKPADAADATRRWERMRGRSGVLYTGHCLIDLAMESRVEAAAATTVHFAEVTDEEIAAYVATGEPLAVAGAFTLDGLGGPFVERIEGDPATVVGLSLPLLRNLLGELDVSITDLWTKPAPGGQALQPLP
;
A
#
# COMPACT_ATOMS: atom_id res chain seq x y z
N MET A 1 -5.23 -51.47 18.26
CA MET A 1 -5.86 -50.56 17.25
C MET A 1 -5.09 -49.26 17.31
N GLY A 2 -4.09 -49.11 16.43
CA GLY A 2 -3.24 -47.90 16.44
C GLY A 2 -3.96 -46.78 15.69
N THR A 3 -4.14 -45.64 16.33
CA THR A 3 -4.57 -44.39 15.72
C THR A 3 -3.50 -43.96 14.71
N LEU A 4 -3.87 -43.89 13.44
CA LEU A 4 -3.03 -43.31 12.40
C LEU A 4 -2.71 -41.88 12.77
N PRO A 5 -1.44 -41.41 12.62
CA PRO A 5 -1.13 -40.02 12.82
C PRO A 5 -1.93 -39.18 11.84
N GLY A 6 -2.67 -38.18 12.36
CA GLY A 6 -3.51 -37.29 11.57
C GLY A 6 -2.69 -36.65 10.47
N VAL A 7 -3.22 -36.66 9.24
CA VAL A 7 -2.70 -35.85 8.12
C VAL A 7 -2.59 -34.41 8.63
N PRO A 8 -1.43 -33.74 8.51
CA PRO A 8 -1.32 -32.34 8.94
C PRO A 8 -2.40 -31.54 8.22
N SER A 9 -3.26 -30.90 8.97
CA SER A 9 -4.30 -30.02 8.44
C SER A 9 -3.60 -28.98 7.56
N LYS A 10 -3.97 -28.92 6.28
CA LYS A 10 -3.38 -27.99 5.33
C LYS A 10 -3.60 -26.58 5.86
N THR A 11 -2.53 -25.89 6.22
CA THR A 11 -2.60 -24.48 6.68
C THR A 11 -3.22 -23.64 5.57
N ILE A 12 -4.28 -22.91 5.90
CA ILE A 12 -4.95 -21.98 4.97
C ILE A 12 -4.34 -20.60 5.18
N LEU A 13 -3.44 -20.23 4.25
CA LEU A 13 -2.82 -18.91 4.23
C LEU A 13 -3.74 -17.94 3.52
N ARG A 14 -3.99 -16.78 4.12
CA ARG A 14 -4.77 -15.68 3.53
C ARG A 14 -4.20 -14.31 3.89
N LEU A 15 -4.28 -13.36 2.97
CA LEU A 15 -3.86 -11.99 3.19
C LEU A 15 -5.08 -11.12 3.52
N VAL A 16 -5.00 -10.38 4.63
CA VAL A 16 -5.99 -9.39 5.05
C VAL A 16 -5.38 -8.00 4.90
N LEU A 17 -5.94 -7.18 4.02
CA LEU A 17 -5.49 -5.81 3.79
C LEU A 17 -6.23 -4.84 4.73
N ALA A 18 -5.49 -4.25 5.67
CA ALA A 18 -6.00 -3.27 6.64
C ALA A 18 -6.09 -1.85 6.04
N SER A 19 -6.81 -1.69 4.93
CA SER A 19 -6.85 -0.43 4.18
C SER A 19 -8.17 -0.25 3.43
N ALA A 20 -8.64 1.00 3.33
CA ALA A 20 -9.77 1.38 2.48
C ALA A 20 -9.33 1.72 1.04
N SER A 21 -8.01 1.73 0.72
CA SER A 21 -7.49 2.15 -0.57
C SER A 21 -7.82 1.16 -1.69
N PRO A 22 -8.61 1.54 -2.72
CA PRO A 22 -8.85 0.68 -3.87
C PRO A 22 -7.58 0.40 -4.68
N ALA A 23 -6.64 1.36 -4.72
CA ALA A 23 -5.38 1.23 -5.45
C ALA A 23 -4.51 0.09 -4.86
N ARG A 24 -4.37 0.02 -3.54
CA ARG A 24 -3.63 -1.06 -2.87
C ARG A 24 -4.24 -2.44 -3.16
N ARG A 25 -5.58 -2.53 -3.12
CA ARG A 25 -6.27 -3.78 -3.47
C ARG A 25 -5.99 -4.18 -4.92
N LYS A 26 -6.10 -3.24 -5.86
CA LYS A 26 -5.82 -3.50 -7.29
C LYS A 26 -4.39 -3.94 -7.53
N LEU A 27 -3.39 -3.34 -6.85
CA LEU A 27 -1.99 -3.77 -6.93
C LEU A 27 -1.81 -5.24 -6.51
N LEU A 28 -2.39 -5.63 -5.39
CA LEU A 28 -2.34 -7.02 -4.91
C LEU A 28 -3.02 -7.97 -5.89
N GLN A 29 -4.20 -7.61 -6.40
CA GLN A 29 -4.94 -8.42 -7.38
C GLN A 29 -4.17 -8.57 -8.69
N ALA A 30 -3.54 -7.50 -9.18
CA ALA A 30 -2.67 -7.55 -10.36
C ALA A 30 -1.43 -8.45 -10.15
N ALA A 31 -0.97 -8.57 -8.90
CA ALA A 31 0.10 -9.49 -8.51
C ALA A 31 -0.38 -10.94 -8.22
N GLY A 32 -1.65 -11.26 -8.50
CA GLY A 32 -2.23 -12.59 -8.30
C GLY A 32 -2.69 -12.88 -6.87
N ILE A 33 -2.77 -11.86 -6.01
CA ILE A 33 -3.18 -11.99 -4.60
C ILE A 33 -4.56 -11.35 -4.43
N ASP A 34 -5.57 -12.11 -4.02
CA ASP A 34 -6.89 -11.54 -3.71
C ASP A 34 -7.04 -11.36 -2.19
N PRO A 35 -6.84 -10.13 -1.67
CA PRO A 35 -6.87 -9.89 -0.24
C PRO A 35 -8.31 -9.77 0.28
N GLU A 36 -8.56 -10.28 1.47
CA GLU A 36 -9.69 -9.85 2.28
C GLU A 36 -9.46 -8.39 2.72
N VAL A 37 -10.45 -7.52 2.55
CA VAL A 37 -10.32 -6.08 2.90
C VAL A 37 -11.07 -5.78 4.18
N LEU A 38 -10.35 -5.30 5.20
CA LEU A 38 -10.91 -4.83 6.47
C LEU A 38 -10.38 -3.44 6.78
N VAL A 39 -11.25 -2.43 6.78
CA VAL A 39 -10.85 -1.04 7.08
C VAL A 39 -10.46 -0.93 8.56
N SER A 40 -9.31 -0.33 8.85
CA SER A 40 -8.76 -0.22 10.20
C SER A 40 -9.57 0.70 11.13
N GLY A 41 -10.05 1.84 10.61
CA GLY A 41 -10.74 2.87 11.39
C GLY A 41 -9.83 3.62 12.37
N VAL A 42 -8.51 3.59 12.16
CA VAL A 42 -7.53 4.28 13.02
C VAL A 42 -7.62 5.79 12.79
N ASP A 43 -7.59 6.55 13.89
CA ASP A 43 -7.38 7.99 13.88
C ASP A 43 -5.89 8.31 13.67
N GLU A 44 -5.55 8.71 12.46
CA GLU A 44 -4.17 8.98 12.04
C GLU A 44 -3.61 10.29 12.63
N SER A 45 -4.47 11.20 13.08
CA SER A 45 -4.09 12.54 13.58
C SER A 45 -3.29 12.50 14.89
N GLN A 46 -3.32 11.39 15.60
CA GLN A 46 -2.62 11.20 16.88
C GLN A 46 -1.13 10.92 16.72
N VAL A 47 -0.67 10.51 15.54
CA VAL A 47 0.75 10.26 15.28
C VAL A 47 1.41 11.55 14.79
N LYS A 48 2.37 12.03 15.58
CA LYS A 48 3.12 13.25 15.25
C LYS A 48 4.61 12.94 15.25
N THR A 49 5.24 13.10 14.12
CA THR A 49 6.69 13.00 13.90
C THR A 49 7.04 13.83 12.68
N ASP A 50 8.26 14.37 12.63
CA ASP A 50 8.82 15.06 11.47
C ASP A 50 9.63 14.13 10.55
N GLN A 51 9.66 12.83 10.88
CA GLN A 51 10.34 11.81 10.10
C GLN A 51 9.33 11.06 9.21
N PRO A 52 9.34 11.26 7.88
CA PRO A 52 8.32 10.69 6.99
C PRO A 52 8.30 9.15 7.00
N GLU A 53 9.48 8.53 7.09
CA GLU A 53 9.60 7.07 7.16
C GLU A 53 8.99 6.54 8.46
N GLU A 54 9.31 7.12 9.61
CA GLU A 54 8.75 6.74 10.91
C GLU A 54 7.24 6.92 10.94
N LEU A 55 6.73 8.03 10.36
CA LEU A 55 5.29 8.30 10.30
C LEU A 55 4.55 7.20 9.56
N CYS A 56 4.97 6.89 8.33
CA CYS A 56 4.26 5.92 7.51
C CYS A 56 4.35 4.48 8.07
N VAL A 57 5.50 4.07 8.66
CA VAL A 57 5.63 2.76 9.33
C VAL A 57 4.74 2.69 10.58
N THR A 58 4.74 3.74 11.40
CA THR A 58 3.89 3.79 12.60
C THR A 58 2.40 3.71 12.26
N LEU A 59 1.94 4.47 11.25
CA LEU A 59 0.56 4.40 10.78
C LEU A 59 0.22 3.04 10.18
N ALA A 60 1.12 2.43 9.40
CA ALA A 60 0.95 1.09 8.87
C ALA A 60 0.78 0.05 9.99
N ARG A 61 1.63 0.13 11.03
CA ARG A 61 1.56 -0.72 12.22
C ARG A 61 0.23 -0.56 12.97
N LEU A 62 -0.21 0.67 13.22
CA LEU A 62 -1.49 0.93 13.89
C LEU A 62 -2.67 0.34 13.11
N LYS A 63 -2.68 0.51 11.78
CA LYS A 63 -3.71 -0.05 10.90
C LYS A 63 -3.72 -1.58 10.94
N ALA A 64 -2.55 -2.22 10.80
CA ALA A 64 -2.44 -3.67 10.87
C ALA A 64 -2.89 -4.19 12.24
N SER A 65 -2.42 -3.59 13.35
CA SER A 65 -2.76 -4.00 14.70
C SER A 65 -4.25 -3.86 15.02
N ALA A 66 -4.90 -2.77 14.57
CA ALA A 66 -6.33 -2.56 14.78
C ALA A 66 -7.17 -3.63 14.08
N VAL A 67 -6.77 -4.10 12.89
CA VAL A 67 -7.43 -5.18 12.16
C VAL A 67 -7.12 -6.53 12.80
N ALA A 68 -5.85 -6.79 13.13
CA ALA A 68 -5.39 -8.02 13.79
C ALA A 68 -6.18 -8.29 15.08
N GLY A 69 -6.39 -7.27 15.91
CA GLY A 69 -7.15 -7.39 17.16
C GLY A 69 -8.62 -7.79 16.99
N ARG A 70 -9.20 -7.60 15.80
CA ARG A 70 -10.60 -7.98 15.49
C ARG A 70 -10.74 -9.38 14.90
N LEU A 71 -9.66 -9.94 14.39
CA LEU A 71 -9.67 -11.28 13.81
C LEU A 71 -9.63 -12.36 14.89
N ARG A 72 -10.26 -13.49 14.59
CA ARG A 72 -10.26 -14.69 15.44
C ARG A 72 -9.94 -15.89 14.55
N PRO A 73 -8.65 -16.20 14.36
CA PRO A 73 -8.25 -17.35 13.55
C PRO A 73 -8.82 -18.65 14.08
N THR A 74 -9.24 -19.54 13.19
CA THR A 74 -9.64 -20.91 13.54
C THR A 74 -8.44 -21.86 13.40
N PRO A 75 -8.47 -23.06 13.99
CA PRO A 75 -7.41 -24.04 13.81
C PRO A 75 -7.13 -24.34 12.33
N GLY A 76 -5.87 -24.22 11.92
CA GLY A 76 -5.44 -24.37 10.54
C GLY A 76 -5.52 -23.10 9.68
N ASP A 77 -6.06 -21.99 10.19
CA ASP A 77 -6.06 -20.67 9.53
C ASP A 77 -4.79 -19.87 9.89
N ARG A 78 -4.09 -19.33 8.89
CA ARG A 78 -2.91 -18.46 9.07
C ARG A 78 -3.16 -17.12 8.37
N PRO A 79 -3.90 -16.21 8.99
CA PRO A 79 -4.13 -14.89 8.42
C PRO A 79 -2.88 -14.00 8.61
N LEU A 80 -2.46 -13.39 7.50
CA LEU A 80 -1.44 -12.35 7.45
C LEU A 80 -2.14 -11.01 7.30
N VAL A 81 -1.93 -10.08 8.24
CA VAL A 81 -2.57 -8.76 8.21
C VAL A 81 -1.57 -7.72 7.72
N LEU A 82 -1.85 -7.13 6.57
CA LEU A 82 -1.02 -6.10 5.96
C LEU A 82 -1.63 -4.71 6.18
N GLY A 83 -0.91 -3.85 6.90
CA GLY A 83 -1.17 -2.42 6.99
C GLY A 83 -0.19 -1.65 6.11
N CYS A 84 -0.67 -0.60 5.45
CA CYS A 84 0.16 0.32 4.68
C CYS A 84 -0.28 1.77 4.90
N ASP A 85 0.69 2.68 4.92
CA ASP A 85 0.46 4.11 4.89
C ASP A 85 1.47 4.81 4.00
N SER A 86 1.09 5.96 3.39
CA SER A 86 1.95 6.67 2.44
C SER A 86 1.96 8.17 2.73
N VAL A 87 3.14 8.78 2.60
CA VAL A 87 3.34 10.23 2.70
C VAL A 87 4.37 10.67 1.66
N LEU A 88 4.23 11.91 1.16
CA LEU A 88 5.24 12.55 0.32
C LEU A 88 6.08 13.50 1.18
N ALA A 89 7.38 13.29 1.22
CA ALA A 89 8.33 14.26 1.76
C ALA A 89 8.73 15.24 0.65
N PHE A 90 8.46 16.51 0.85
CA PHE A 90 8.76 17.56 -0.10
C PHE A 90 9.23 18.83 0.62
N ASP A 91 10.42 19.32 0.27
CA ASP A 91 10.97 20.59 0.76
C ASP A 91 10.99 20.70 2.31
N GLY A 92 11.30 19.58 3.00
CA GLY A 92 11.33 19.51 4.46
C GLY A 92 9.96 19.37 5.13
N GLU A 93 8.88 19.28 4.35
CA GLU A 93 7.52 19.08 4.84
C GLU A 93 6.99 17.68 4.50
N ILE A 94 6.03 17.19 5.28
CA ILE A 94 5.35 15.91 5.03
C ILE A 94 3.95 16.20 4.50
N TYR A 95 3.68 15.74 3.28
CA TYR A 95 2.39 15.85 2.62
C TYR A 95 1.62 14.53 2.69
N GLY A 96 0.65 14.45 3.61
CA GLY A 96 -0.44 13.48 3.54
C GLY A 96 -1.47 13.88 2.49
N LYS A 97 -2.73 13.48 2.67
CA LYS A 97 -3.84 13.99 1.84
C LYS A 97 -4.00 15.49 2.03
N PRO A 98 -4.26 16.27 0.97
CA PRO A 98 -4.54 17.69 1.13
C PRO A 98 -5.83 17.91 1.92
N ALA A 99 -5.88 19.03 2.64
CA ALA A 99 -7.04 19.37 3.44
C ALA A 99 -8.27 19.73 2.57
N ASP A 100 -8.01 20.38 1.45
CA ASP A 100 -9.00 20.84 0.48
C ASP A 100 -8.37 21.11 -0.89
N ALA A 101 -9.18 21.58 -1.84
CA ALA A 101 -8.74 21.93 -3.20
C ALA A 101 -7.71 23.07 -3.21
N ALA A 102 -7.85 24.07 -2.33
CA ALA A 102 -6.91 25.17 -2.25
C ALA A 102 -5.53 24.68 -1.74
N ASP A 103 -5.51 23.76 -0.77
CA ASP A 103 -4.28 23.14 -0.31
C ASP A 103 -3.62 22.28 -1.40
N ALA A 104 -4.41 21.51 -2.16
CA ALA A 104 -3.89 20.74 -3.30
C ALA A 104 -3.25 21.65 -4.36
N THR A 105 -3.90 22.77 -4.70
CA THR A 105 -3.37 23.76 -5.65
C THR A 105 -2.03 24.32 -5.17
N ARG A 106 -1.96 24.82 -3.93
CA ARG A 106 -0.70 25.35 -3.35
C ARG A 106 0.44 24.32 -3.36
N ARG A 107 0.13 23.05 -3.10
CA ARG A 107 1.14 21.99 -3.15
C ARG A 107 1.65 21.79 -4.57
N TRP A 108 0.76 21.74 -5.56
CA TRP A 108 1.14 21.59 -6.97
C TRP A 108 1.97 22.77 -7.50
N GLU A 109 1.62 24.02 -7.13
CA GLU A 109 2.41 25.20 -7.47
C GLU A 109 3.85 25.13 -6.92
N ARG A 110 4.05 24.46 -5.78
CA ARG A 110 5.38 24.23 -5.19
C ARG A 110 6.11 23.04 -5.78
N MET A 111 5.40 21.99 -6.16
CA MET A 111 5.96 20.70 -6.62
C MET A 111 6.36 20.71 -8.09
N ARG A 112 5.68 21.49 -8.95
CA ARG A 112 5.94 21.51 -10.39
C ARG A 112 7.41 21.77 -10.70
N GLY A 113 7.97 21.05 -11.66
CA GLY A 113 9.37 21.10 -12.06
C GLY A 113 10.38 20.65 -11.01
N ARG A 114 9.92 20.10 -9.89
CA ARG A 114 10.77 19.69 -8.77
C ARG A 114 10.56 18.20 -8.43
N SER A 115 11.28 17.72 -7.42
CA SER A 115 11.16 16.33 -6.98
C SER A 115 10.87 16.23 -5.49
N GLY A 116 10.15 15.18 -5.11
CA GLY A 116 9.90 14.78 -3.73
C GLY A 116 10.14 13.28 -3.55
N VAL A 117 10.16 12.82 -2.31
CA VAL A 117 10.30 11.40 -1.98
C VAL A 117 9.00 10.88 -1.37
N LEU A 118 8.37 9.93 -2.05
CA LEU A 118 7.21 9.25 -1.50
C LEU A 118 7.67 8.04 -0.70
N TYR A 119 7.25 8.01 0.56
CA TYR A 119 7.45 6.90 1.47
C TYR A 119 6.16 6.11 1.62
N THR A 120 6.26 4.78 1.59
CA THR A 120 5.15 3.89 1.95
C THR A 120 5.63 2.90 3.01
N GLY A 121 5.08 3.04 4.21
CA GLY A 121 5.28 2.11 5.31
C GLY A 121 4.43 0.86 5.14
N HIS A 122 4.99 -0.26 5.55
CA HIS A 122 4.35 -1.57 5.56
C HIS A 122 4.50 -2.19 6.95
N CYS A 123 3.46 -2.81 7.43
CA CYS A 123 3.49 -3.67 8.60
C CYS A 123 2.72 -4.95 8.30
N LEU A 124 3.39 -6.08 8.41
CA LEU A 124 2.81 -7.41 8.20
C LEU A 124 2.80 -8.17 9.51
N ILE A 125 1.62 -8.61 9.94
CA ILE A 125 1.40 -9.37 11.18
C ILE A 125 0.93 -10.78 10.81
N ASP A 126 1.66 -11.79 11.26
CA ASP A 126 1.25 -13.19 11.21
C ASP A 126 0.55 -13.55 12.51
N LEU A 127 -0.76 -13.76 12.46
CA LEU A 127 -1.55 -14.05 13.66
C LEU A 127 -1.35 -15.47 14.19
N ALA A 128 -0.95 -16.41 13.35
CA ALA A 128 -0.73 -17.79 13.77
C ALA A 128 0.62 -17.97 14.48
N MET A 129 1.63 -17.19 14.06
CA MET A 129 2.99 -17.23 14.61
C MET A 129 3.24 -16.12 15.64
N GLU A 130 2.24 -15.26 15.89
CA GLU A 130 2.35 -14.09 16.78
C GLU A 130 3.57 -13.21 16.47
N SER A 131 3.91 -13.09 15.19
CA SER A 131 5.09 -12.38 14.71
C SER A 131 4.70 -11.17 13.86
N ARG A 132 5.61 -10.19 13.80
CA ARG A 132 5.41 -8.95 13.05
C ARG A 132 6.72 -8.49 12.43
N VAL A 133 6.64 -8.05 11.18
CA VAL A 133 7.72 -7.38 10.45
C VAL A 133 7.22 -6.07 9.86
N GLU A 134 8.08 -5.06 9.80
CA GLU A 134 7.71 -3.74 9.33
C GLU A 134 8.90 -3.02 8.69
N ALA A 135 8.65 -2.30 7.60
CA ALA A 135 9.63 -1.47 6.93
C ALA A 135 8.95 -0.42 6.04
N ALA A 136 9.71 0.55 5.55
CA ALA A 136 9.27 1.48 4.53
C ALA A 136 9.98 1.25 3.20
N ALA A 137 9.27 1.54 2.11
CA ALA A 137 9.85 1.74 0.79
C ALA A 137 9.81 3.23 0.44
N ALA A 138 10.84 3.72 -0.26
CA ALA A 138 10.95 5.09 -0.71
C ALA A 138 11.14 5.13 -2.24
N THR A 139 10.49 6.09 -2.89
CA THR A 139 10.61 6.33 -4.33
C THR A 139 10.65 7.83 -4.58
N THR A 140 11.66 8.29 -5.29
CA THR A 140 11.76 9.68 -5.73
C THR A 140 10.84 9.90 -6.92
N VAL A 141 10.04 10.97 -6.85
CA VAL A 141 9.09 11.38 -7.89
C VAL A 141 9.52 12.74 -8.43
N HIS A 142 9.68 12.84 -9.74
CA HIS A 142 10.00 14.07 -10.45
C HIS A 142 8.74 14.58 -11.14
N PHE A 143 8.28 15.75 -10.71
CA PHE A 143 7.07 16.36 -11.25
C PHE A 143 7.38 17.19 -12.50
N ALA A 144 6.48 17.13 -13.49
CA ALA A 144 6.56 17.95 -14.69
C ALA A 144 6.40 19.46 -14.37
N GLU A 145 6.84 20.29 -15.30
CA GLU A 145 6.55 21.73 -15.28
C GLU A 145 5.10 21.97 -15.72
N VAL A 146 4.18 21.92 -14.77
CA VAL A 146 2.72 21.97 -14.98
C VAL A 146 2.23 23.40 -14.92
N THR A 147 1.34 23.81 -15.86
CA THR A 147 0.76 25.16 -15.87
C THR A 147 -0.32 25.36 -14.78
N ASP A 148 -0.67 26.62 -14.50
CA ASP A 148 -1.74 26.92 -13.55
C ASP A 148 -3.10 26.39 -14.01
N GLU A 149 -3.35 26.38 -15.35
CA GLU A 149 -4.57 25.83 -15.94
C GLU A 149 -4.64 24.32 -15.80
N GLU A 150 -3.52 23.60 -15.97
CA GLU A 150 -3.45 22.15 -15.77
C GLU A 150 -3.64 21.79 -14.30
N ILE A 151 -3.02 22.54 -13.38
CA ILE A 151 -3.23 22.37 -11.92
C ILE A 151 -4.71 22.56 -11.59
N ALA A 152 -5.33 23.64 -12.06
CA ALA A 152 -6.73 23.93 -11.80
C ALA A 152 -7.65 22.81 -12.36
N ALA A 153 -7.39 22.35 -13.58
CA ALA A 153 -8.15 21.28 -14.21
C ALA A 153 -8.00 19.95 -13.43
N TYR A 154 -6.78 19.60 -13.01
CA TYR A 154 -6.53 18.38 -12.26
C TYR A 154 -7.19 18.41 -10.86
N VAL A 155 -7.04 19.52 -10.13
CA VAL A 155 -7.67 19.68 -8.82
C VAL A 155 -9.20 19.64 -8.92
N ALA A 156 -9.80 20.20 -9.97
CA ALA A 156 -11.23 20.17 -10.21
C ALA A 156 -11.80 18.75 -10.40
N THR A 157 -10.99 17.77 -10.78
CA THR A 157 -11.42 16.36 -10.86
C THR A 157 -11.70 15.73 -9.50
N GLY A 158 -11.13 16.31 -8.42
CA GLY A 158 -11.16 15.75 -7.07
C GLY A 158 -10.20 14.59 -6.83
N GLU A 159 -9.55 14.05 -7.86
CA GLU A 159 -8.62 12.91 -7.73
C GLU A 159 -7.48 13.21 -6.74
N PRO A 160 -6.77 14.36 -6.81
CA PRO A 160 -5.67 14.66 -5.90
C PRO A 160 -6.08 14.79 -4.43
N LEU A 161 -7.35 15.03 -4.14
CA LEU A 161 -7.85 15.21 -2.76
C LEU A 161 -7.90 13.88 -1.97
N ALA A 162 -7.90 12.77 -2.67
CA ALA A 162 -8.06 11.44 -2.06
C ALA A 162 -6.73 10.74 -1.69
N VAL A 163 -5.58 11.32 -2.09
CA VAL A 163 -4.28 10.64 -2.06
C VAL A 163 -3.19 11.47 -1.37
N ALA A 164 -2.20 10.77 -0.78
CA ALA A 164 -1.03 11.41 -0.19
C ALA A 164 -0.22 12.14 -1.27
N GLY A 165 0.31 13.33 -0.94
CA GLY A 165 1.06 14.16 -1.87
C GLY A 165 0.21 14.86 -2.94
N ALA A 166 -1.11 14.68 -2.93
CA ALA A 166 -2.04 15.28 -3.89
C ALA A 166 -1.78 14.89 -5.37
N PHE A 167 -1.27 13.71 -5.65
CA PHE A 167 -1.07 13.21 -7.01
C PHE A 167 -1.27 11.70 -7.10
N THR A 168 -1.57 11.19 -8.29
CA THR A 168 -1.60 9.77 -8.62
C THR A 168 -0.59 9.48 -9.73
N LEU A 169 -0.01 8.28 -9.72
CA LEU A 169 0.81 7.78 -10.82
C LEU A 169 -0.03 6.96 -11.81
N ASP A 170 -1.05 6.30 -11.30
CA ASP A 170 -1.92 5.35 -12.00
C ASP A 170 -3.29 5.95 -12.40
N GLY A 171 -3.41 7.27 -12.38
CA GLY A 171 -4.63 8.01 -12.69
C GLY A 171 -4.38 9.23 -13.58
N LEU A 172 -5.24 10.26 -13.43
CA LEU A 172 -5.16 11.51 -14.20
C LEU A 172 -3.89 12.33 -13.90
N GLY A 173 -3.27 12.11 -12.73
CA GLY A 173 -2.00 12.73 -12.35
C GLY A 173 -0.79 12.14 -13.07
N GLY A 174 -0.91 10.97 -13.72
CA GLY A 174 0.21 10.29 -14.38
C GLY A 174 0.98 11.16 -15.38
N PRO A 175 0.34 11.95 -16.27
CA PRO A 175 1.01 12.86 -17.20
C PRO A 175 1.84 13.95 -16.52
N PHE A 176 1.61 14.24 -15.25
CA PHE A 176 2.30 15.28 -14.48
C PHE A 176 3.50 14.74 -13.70
N VAL A 177 3.85 13.47 -13.90
CA VAL A 177 5.06 12.82 -13.37
C VAL A 177 5.98 12.48 -14.53
N GLU A 178 7.12 13.15 -14.63
CA GLU A 178 8.07 12.92 -15.72
C GLU A 178 8.89 11.66 -15.53
N ARG A 179 9.28 11.37 -14.27
CA ARG A 179 10.20 10.28 -13.95
C ARG A 179 10.05 9.87 -12.49
N ILE A 180 10.32 8.62 -12.22
CA ILE A 180 10.48 8.09 -10.86
C ILE A 180 11.83 7.38 -10.74
N GLU A 181 12.39 7.37 -9.52
CA GLU A 181 13.57 6.58 -9.16
C GLU A 181 13.20 5.68 -8.00
N GLY A 182 13.03 4.39 -8.26
CA GLY A 182 12.56 3.38 -7.30
C GLY A 182 11.40 2.54 -7.83
N ASP A 183 10.59 2.02 -6.93
CA ASP A 183 9.46 1.14 -7.24
C ASP A 183 8.18 1.96 -7.50
N PRO A 184 7.58 1.87 -8.72
CA PRO A 184 6.34 2.58 -9.03
C PRO A 184 5.16 2.15 -8.14
N ALA A 185 5.11 0.90 -7.70
CA ALA A 185 4.04 0.41 -6.85
C ALA A 185 4.07 1.08 -5.46
N THR A 186 5.25 1.48 -4.97
CA THR A 186 5.41 2.31 -3.76
C THR A 186 4.62 3.61 -3.88
N VAL A 187 4.68 4.27 -5.05
CA VAL A 187 3.98 5.54 -5.30
C VAL A 187 2.46 5.34 -5.27
N VAL A 188 1.97 4.24 -5.82
CA VAL A 188 0.54 3.87 -5.79
C VAL A 188 0.07 3.52 -4.37
N GLY A 189 1.03 3.13 -3.48
CA GLY A 189 0.77 3.00 -2.06
C GLY A 189 1.04 1.63 -1.44
N LEU A 190 1.73 0.72 -2.17
CA LEU A 190 2.16 -0.58 -1.66
C LEU A 190 3.34 -1.08 -2.50
N SER A 191 4.51 -1.26 -1.89
CA SER A 191 5.66 -1.86 -2.57
C SER A 191 5.53 -3.38 -2.64
N LEU A 192 5.37 -3.93 -3.85
CA LEU A 192 5.33 -5.37 -4.07
C LEU A 192 6.69 -6.03 -3.79
N PRO A 193 7.84 -5.44 -4.19
CA PRO A 193 9.16 -5.97 -3.80
C PRO A 193 9.38 -6.02 -2.29
N LEU A 194 9.00 -4.96 -1.56
CA LEU A 194 9.11 -4.94 -0.10
C LEU A 194 8.17 -5.97 0.54
N LEU A 195 6.92 -6.06 0.08
CA LEU A 195 5.98 -7.09 0.57
C LEU A 195 6.57 -8.50 0.42
N ARG A 196 7.19 -8.80 -0.74
CA ARG A 196 7.86 -10.10 -0.96
C ARG A 196 8.96 -10.35 0.08
N ASN A 197 9.76 -9.33 0.40
CA ASN A 197 10.84 -9.46 1.39
C ASN A 197 10.27 -9.69 2.80
N LEU A 198 9.27 -8.91 3.22
CA LEU A 198 8.62 -9.05 4.53
C LEU A 198 7.91 -10.42 4.68
N LEU A 199 7.31 -10.95 3.61
CA LEU A 199 6.78 -12.32 3.61
C LEU A 199 7.90 -13.33 3.84
N GLY A 200 9.06 -13.15 3.18
CA GLY A 200 10.22 -14.02 3.37
C GLY A 200 10.76 -14.04 4.79
N GLU A 201 10.70 -12.90 5.52
CA GLU A 201 11.08 -12.80 6.93
C GLU A 201 10.11 -13.59 7.86
N LEU A 202 8.90 -13.87 7.38
CA LEU A 202 7.90 -14.71 8.07
C LEU A 202 7.85 -16.15 7.53
N ASP A 203 8.87 -16.59 6.79
CA ASP A 203 8.92 -17.91 6.15
C ASP A 203 7.69 -18.18 5.24
N VAL A 204 7.22 -17.15 4.53
CA VAL A 204 6.12 -17.23 3.57
C VAL A 204 6.62 -16.87 2.18
N SER A 205 6.37 -17.71 1.19
CA SER A 205 6.57 -17.33 -0.21
C SER A 205 5.40 -16.48 -0.71
N ILE A 206 5.67 -15.43 -1.49
CA ILE A 206 4.60 -14.64 -2.12
C ILE A 206 3.73 -15.51 -3.03
N THR A 207 4.30 -16.59 -3.61
CA THR A 207 3.58 -17.56 -4.46
C THR A 207 2.55 -18.39 -3.69
N ASP A 208 2.69 -18.52 -2.37
CA ASP A 208 1.73 -19.23 -1.53
C ASP A 208 0.41 -18.45 -1.37
N LEU A 209 0.44 -17.15 -1.65
CA LEU A 209 -0.72 -16.25 -1.64
C LEU A 209 -1.41 -16.14 -3.01
N TRP A 210 -0.83 -16.71 -4.07
CA TRP A 210 -1.45 -16.63 -5.39
C TRP A 210 -2.77 -17.38 -5.43
N THR A 211 -3.81 -16.71 -5.83
CA THR A 211 -5.10 -17.32 -6.13
C THR A 211 -4.95 -18.10 -7.43
N LYS A 212 -5.24 -19.42 -7.38
CA LYS A 212 -5.26 -20.22 -8.61
C LYS A 212 -6.29 -19.60 -9.56
N PRO A 213 -5.95 -19.39 -10.85
CA PRO A 213 -6.95 -18.99 -11.82
C PRO A 213 -8.11 -19.97 -11.79
N ALA A 214 -9.35 -19.46 -11.81
CA ALA A 214 -10.54 -20.32 -11.89
C ALA A 214 -10.38 -21.28 -13.09
N PRO A 215 -10.71 -22.58 -12.96
CA PRO A 215 -10.64 -23.51 -14.07
C PRO A 215 -11.54 -22.98 -15.21
N GLY A 216 -10.93 -22.54 -16.31
CA GLY A 216 -11.61 -21.92 -17.46
C GLY A 216 -11.26 -20.44 -17.73
N GLY A 217 -10.44 -19.78 -16.90
CA GLY A 217 -9.89 -18.46 -17.19
C GLY A 217 -8.90 -18.53 -18.36
N GLN A 218 -9.16 -17.79 -19.43
CA GLN A 218 -8.23 -17.68 -20.57
C GLN A 218 -6.87 -17.20 -20.06
N ALA A 219 -5.82 -17.97 -20.33
CA ALA A 219 -4.45 -17.49 -20.14
C ALA A 219 -4.30 -16.16 -20.91
N LEU A 220 -3.74 -15.15 -20.24
CA LEU A 220 -3.35 -13.89 -20.88
C LEU A 220 -2.51 -14.27 -22.11
N GLN A 221 -3.04 -14.01 -23.31
CA GLN A 221 -2.23 -14.15 -24.53
C GLN A 221 -1.12 -13.09 -24.49
N PRO A 222 0.13 -13.46 -24.77
CA PRO A 222 1.17 -12.46 -24.92
C PRO A 222 0.76 -11.48 -26.01
N LEU A 223 0.92 -10.19 -25.72
CA LEU A 223 0.71 -9.12 -26.71
C LEU A 223 1.64 -9.37 -27.92
N PRO A 224 1.18 -9.13 -29.14
CA PRO A 224 1.96 -9.32 -30.36
C PRO A 224 3.20 -8.43 -30.39
#